data_c6b9b83ec781ad5f231b9de860502efb
#
_entry.id   c6b9b83ec781ad5f231b9de860502efb
#
_cell.length_a   1.000
_cell.length_b   1.000
_cell.length_c   1.000
_cell.angle_alpha   90.00
_cell.angle_beta   90.00
_cell.angle_gamma   90.00
#
_symmetry.space_group_name_H-M   'P 1'
#
loop_
_entity.id
_entity.type
_entity.pdbx_description
1 polymer ?
#
loop_
_entity_poly.entity_id
_entity_poly.type
_entity_poly.pdbx_seq_one_letter_code
_entity_poly.pdbx_strand_id
1 'polypeptide(L)'
;MLRFAVRNLLSRRARSLLSLAGLTVAIAGMVGLFSIAVGIDAMVTDTFDRIPGMIVMQKGAPIPLFSRVPRAWAKEIEELPGVNAVSAEIWVRANVINGKEIVSPPRFFFGADIRVHEKMIHSLYKEAIYEGRYLNSADLGTGNTCVSRQIAEEFDLKIGDTLTVNGEDLTVVGFYHCGSLLLDVAIIVDQEFVRQVSRFDPYTVCSFYVEPTGEIPNDEIVAWMQDLFRDRSLSAWTPTSLIFGGSLFGGSSSGSDGEVTPSGNPLVDFFRSADQKIKQSGAAPDDAATSATPTDVDLKTRMREAAEGEGADGAAQMKDDDGPLEIRSASDWAQQFEKFTADLDLFLTVMTSVGLVIAVLSIVNTMLMSVSERIIEFGVLKANGWSRGDVMKLITFESAVLGFGGGVCGAIIGWVMTQVVNYKWPDQIHLLASPGLLAFSLIFATLLGIGGGLYPALWATRMMPMDAIRRG
;
A
#
# COMPACT_ATOMS: atom_id res chain seq x y z
N MET A 1 -9.67 47.26 -6.03
CA MET A 1 -8.68 46.35 -6.64
C MET A 1 -9.32 45.07 -7.14
N LEU A 2 -10.15 44.34 -6.36
CA LEU A 2 -10.79 43.08 -6.77
C LEU A 2 -11.60 43.19 -8.06
N ARG A 3 -12.52 44.15 -8.16
CA ARG A 3 -13.35 44.35 -9.37
C ARG A 3 -12.50 44.64 -10.63
N PHE A 4 -11.35 45.32 -10.46
CA PHE A 4 -10.44 45.64 -11.56
C PHE A 4 -9.67 44.37 -12.01
N ALA A 5 -9.14 43.59 -11.07
CA ALA A 5 -8.44 42.34 -11.35
C ALA A 5 -9.38 41.31 -12.06
N VAL A 6 -10.60 41.10 -11.54
CA VAL A 6 -11.56 40.22 -12.14
C VAL A 6 -11.99 40.66 -13.56
N ARG A 7 -12.21 41.98 -13.77
CA ARG A 7 -12.53 42.52 -15.08
C ARG A 7 -11.39 42.34 -16.09
N ASN A 8 -10.13 42.46 -15.63
CA ASN A 8 -8.95 42.20 -16.45
C ASN A 8 -8.83 40.73 -16.86
N LEU A 9 -9.04 39.82 -15.92
CA LEU A 9 -9.03 38.38 -16.19
C LEU A 9 -10.11 37.97 -17.20
N LEU A 10 -11.29 38.58 -17.10
CA LEU A 10 -12.42 38.35 -18.02
C LEU A 10 -12.23 38.96 -19.41
N SER A 11 -11.38 39.98 -19.56
CA SER A 11 -11.11 40.60 -20.87
C SER A 11 -10.29 39.70 -21.80
N ARG A 12 -9.51 38.75 -21.23
CA ARG A 12 -8.62 37.82 -21.96
C ARG A 12 -8.93 36.35 -21.63
N ARG A 13 -10.18 35.95 -21.84
CA ARG A 13 -10.78 34.72 -21.38
C ARG A 13 -9.97 33.47 -21.70
N ALA A 14 -9.46 33.30 -22.93
CA ALA A 14 -8.77 32.08 -23.34
C ALA A 14 -7.49 31.81 -22.53
N ARG A 15 -6.70 32.83 -22.24
CA ARG A 15 -5.43 32.68 -21.48
C ARG A 15 -5.67 32.44 -20.01
N SER A 16 -6.52 33.29 -19.42
CA SER A 16 -6.87 33.13 -17.99
C SER A 16 -7.47 31.77 -17.73
N LEU A 17 -8.30 31.25 -18.66
CA LEU A 17 -8.86 29.90 -18.60
C LEU A 17 -7.77 28.82 -18.70
N LEU A 18 -6.79 28.98 -19.58
CA LEU A 18 -5.71 27.99 -19.72
C LEU A 18 -4.85 27.89 -18.47
N SER A 19 -4.48 29.03 -17.88
CA SER A 19 -3.73 29.03 -16.61
C SER A 19 -4.55 28.53 -15.43
N LEU A 20 -5.82 28.92 -15.38
CA LEU A 20 -6.77 28.40 -14.39
C LEU A 20 -6.89 26.89 -14.52
N ALA A 21 -7.06 26.37 -15.75
CA ALA A 21 -7.15 24.93 -16.01
C ALA A 21 -5.88 24.19 -15.59
N GLY A 22 -4.69 24.70 -15.92
CA GLY A 22 -3.43 24.09 -15.52
C GLY A 22 -3.28 24.01 -13.99
N LEU A 23 -3.60 25.09 -13.28
CA LEU A 23 -3.57 25.09 -11.81
C LEU A 23 -4.66 24.19 -11.22
N THR A 24 -5.86 24.20 -11.80
CA THR A 24 -6.98 23.33 -11.39
C THR A 24 -6.59 21.87 -11.46
N VAL A 25 -6.00 21.45 -12.59
CA VAL A 25 -5.54 20.04 -12.77
C VAL A 25 -4.45 19.69 -11.76
N ALA A 26 -3.47 20.57 -11.54
CA ALA A 26 -2.41 20.33 -10.56
C ALA A 26 -2.95 20.18 -9.13
N ILE A 27 -3.87 21.06 -8.72
CA ILE A 27 -4.47 21.02 -7.38
C ILE A 27 -5.44 19.83 -7.25
N ALA A 28 -6.23 19.51 -8.27
CA ALA A 28 -7.10 18.34 -8.25
C ALA A 28 -6.28 17.05 -8.16
N GLY A 29 -5.17 16.96 -8.90
CA GLY A 29 -4.23 15.84 -8.81
C GLY A 29 -3.61 15.72 -7.42
N MET A 30 -3.18 16.83 -6.82
CA MET A 30 -2.67 16.87 -5.45
C MET A 30 -3.72 16.36 -4.44
N VAL A 31 -4.96 16.88 -4.50
CA VAL A 31 -6.04 16.43 -3.61
C VAL A 31 -6.32 14.94 -3.80
N GLY A 32 -6.37 14.46 -5.05
CA GLY A 32 -6.59 13.04 -5.35
C GLY A 32 -5.50 12.14 -4.78
N LEU A 33 -4.23 12.47 -5.01
CA LEU A 33 -3.08 11.68 -4.55
C LEU A 33 -2.99 11.63 -3.01
N PHE A 34 -3.09 12.79 -2.34
CA PHE A 34 -3.08 12.80 -0.87
C PHE A 34 -4.32 12.19 -0.24
N SER A 35 -5.48 12.20 -0.92
CA SER A 35 -6.68 11.48 -0.46
C SER A 35 -6.47 9.96 -0.45
N ILE A 36 -5.62 9.41 -1.33
CA ILE A 36 -5.24 8.00 -1.32
C ILE A 36 -4.41 7.70 -0.07
N ALA A 37 -3.37 8.49 0.21
CA ALA A 37 -2.51 8.28 1.37
C ALA A 37 -3.30 8.35 2.69
N VAL A 38 -4.12 9.40 2.87
CA VAL A 38 -4.98 9.56 4.04
C VAL A 38 -6.02 8.43 4.16
N GLY A 39 -6.54 7.95 3.02
CA GLY A 39 -7.49 6.84 2.99
C GLY A 39 -6.85 5.51 3.41
N ILE A 40 -5.63 5.23 2.95
CA ILE A 40 -4.87 4.03 3.34
C ILE A 40 -4.55 4.09 4.85
N ASP A 41 -4.03 5.21 5.33
CA ASP A 41 -3.68 5.40 6.74
C ASP A 41 -4.89 5.20 7.67
N ALA A 42 -6.03 5.81 7.35
CA ALA A 42 -7.26 5.65 8.09
C ALA A 42 -7.77 4.19 8.08
N MET A 43 -7.71 3.52 6.93
CA MET A 43 -8.13 2.11 6.81
C MET A 43 -7.24 1.18 7.63
N VAL A 44 -5.93 1.41 7.60
CA VAL A 44 -4.95 0.62 8.36
C VAL A 44 -5.18 0.80 9.86
N THR A 45 -5.26 2.04 10.33
CA THR A 45 -5.48 2.36 11.74
C THR A 45 -6.79 1.74 12.24
N ASP A 46 -7.91 1.94 11.52
CA ASP A 46 -9.22 1.36 11.91
C ASP A 46 -9.20 -0.18 11.91
N THR A 47 -8.43 -0.79 11.02
CA THR A 47 -8.29 -2.24 10.95
C THR A 47 -7.56 -2.80 12.16
N PHE A 48 -6.41 -2.22 12.52
CA PHE A 48 -5.59 -2.73 13.61
C PHE A 48 -6.13 -2.37 14.99
N ASP A 49 -6.80 -1.24 15.16
CA ASP A 49 -7.46 -0.88 16.42
C ASP A 49 -8.55 -1.89 16.84
N ARG A 50 -9.08 -2.67 15.88
CA ARG A 50 -10.07 -3.71 16.13
C ARG A 50 -9.47 -5.07 16.49
N ILE A 51 -8.15 -5.25 16.38
CA ILE A 51 -7.47 -6.52 16.67
C ILE A 51 -6.80 -6.42 18.05
N PRO A 52 -7.43 -6.91 19.13
CA PRO A 52 -6.87 -6.77 20.47
C PRO A 52 -5.68 -7.69 20.75
N GLY A 53 -5.45 -8.68 19.88
CA GLY A 53 -4.45 -9.71 20.08
C GLY A 53 -3.11 -9.44 19.40
N MET A 54 -2.24 -10.44 19.48
CA MET A 54 -0.90 -10.44 18.91
C MET A 54 -0.77 -11.56 17.89
N ILE A 55 -0.05 -11.29 16.79
CA ILE A 55 0.29 -12.31 15.79
C ILE A 55 1.74 -12.73 16.01
N VAL A 56 1.93 -14.03 16.19
CA VAL A 56 3.25 -14.66 16.35
C VAL A 56 3.59 -15.39 15.06
N MET A 57 4.71 -15.07 14.45
CA MET A 57 5.16 -15.65 13.20
C MET A 57 6.69 -15.83 13.17
N GLN A 58 7.19 -16.47 12.13
CA GLN A 58 8.62 -16.67 11.89
C GLN A 58 9.31 -15.31 11.67
N LYS A 59 10.47 -15.10 12.27
CA LYS A 59 11.27 -13.88 12.15
C LYS A 59 11.58 -13.56 10.69
N GLY A 60 11.31 -12.30 10.30
CA GLY A 60 11.53 -11.80 8.95
C GLY A 60 10.42 -12.10 7.96
N ALA A 61 9.40 -12.88 8.30
CA ALA A 61 8.26 -13.12 7.43
C ALA A 61 7.42 -11.83 7.27
N PRO A 62 7.15 -11.35 6.04
CA PRO A 62 6.42 -10.11 5.83
C PRO A 62 4.95 -10.21 6.27
N ILE A 63 4.33 -11.37 6.05
CA ILE A 63 2.95 -11.68 6.44
C ILE A 63 2.83 -13.17 6.83
N PRO A 64 1.79 -13.58 7.58
CA PRO A 64 1.59 -14.97 8.02
C PRO A 64 1.68 -16.02 6.90
N LEU A 65 1.23 -15.70 5.69
CA LEU A 65 1.26 -16.60 4.54
C LEU A 65 2.65 -17.24 4.28
N PHE A 66 3.71 -16.47 4.51
CA PHE A 66 5.09 -16.90 4.25
C PHE A 66 5.79 -17.52 5.46
N SER A 67 5.17 -17.45 6.61
CA SER A 67 5.72 -17.96 7.86
C SER A 67 5.44 -19.46 8.04
N ARG A 68 6.33 -20.14 8.74
CA ARG A 68 6.20 -21.55 9.16
C ARG A 68 6.73 -21.67 10.57
N VAL A 69 5.83 -21.88 11.51
CA VAL A 69 6.15 -22.08 12.94
C VAL A 69 5.69 -23.44 13.41
N PRO A 70 6.40 -24.12 14.31
CA PRO A 70 6.00 -25.42 14.83
C PRO A 70 4.67 -25.34 15.59
N ARG A 71 3.67 -26.15 15.17
CA ARG A 71 2.35 -26.18 15.81
C ARG A 71 2.41 -26.47 17.33
N ALA A 72 3.37 -27.26 17.75
CA ALA A 72 3.51 -27.64 19.16
C ALA A 72 3.75 -26.44 20.10
N TRP A 73 4.27 -25.33 19.57
CA TRP A 73 4.56 -24.14 20.36
C TRP A 73 3.29 -23.40 20.83
N ALA A 74 2.15 -23.63 20.20
CA ALA A 74 0.87 -23.05 20.61
C ALA A 74 0.56 -23.33 22.09
N LYS A 75 0.80 -24.58 22.53
CA LYS A 75 0.51 -25.00 23.90
C LYS A 75 1.40 -24.31 24.94
N GLU A 76 2.65 -24.06 24.60
CA GLU A 76 3.61 -23.39 25.49
C GLU A 76 3.26 -21.90 25.62
N ILE A 77 2.76 -21.28 24.52
CA ILE A 77 2.27 -19.90 24.56
C ILE A 77 0.98 -19.80 25.39
N GLU A 78 0.08 -20.80 25.28
CA GLU A 78 -1.18 -20.85 26.02
C GLU A 78 -0.96 -20.97 27.55
N GLU A 79 0.18 -21.54 27.98
CA GLU A 79 0.56 -21.66 29.41
C GLU A 79 1.12 -20.36 30.00
N LEU A 80 1.38 -19.32 29.20
CA LEU A 80 1.91 -18.05 29.70
C LEU A 80 0.82 -17.25 30.45
N PRO A 81 1.22 -16.55 31.53
CA PRO A 81 0.27 -15.69 32.25
C PRO A 81 -0.21 -14.55 31.33
N GLY A 82 -1.48 -14.20 31.44
CA GLY A 82 -2.08 -13.13 30.66
C GLY A 82 -2.55 -13.53 29.26
N VAL A 83 -2.37 -14.79 28.86
CA VAL A 83 -2.89 -15.36 27.60
C VAL A 83 -4.25 -16.01 27.86
N ASN A 84 -5.27 -15.64 27.11
CA ASN A 84 -6.62 -16.21 27.17
C ASN A 84 -6.75 -17.41 26.22
N ALA A 85 -6.32 -17.23 24.98
CA ALA A 85 -6.41 -18.26 23.93
C ALA A 85 -5.31 -18.10 22.88
N VAL A 86 -4.91 -19.22 22.28
CA VAL A 86 -3.93 -19.26 21.18
C VAL A 86 -4.54 -20.00 20.01
N SER A 87 -4.87 -19.26 18.94
CA SER A 87 -5.38 -19.84 17.70
C SER A 87 -4.24 -20.08 16.72
N ALA A 88 -4.04 -21.32 16.35
CA ALA A 88 -3.12 -21.68 15.29
C ALA A 88 -3.80 -21.45 13.92
N GLU A 89 -3.11 -20.74 13.01
CA GLU A 89 -3.68 -20.29 11.76
C GLU A 89 -2.92 -20.85 10.56
N ILE A 90 -3.65 -21.25 9.52
CA ILE A 90 -3.09 -21.65 8.23
C ILE A 90 -3.60 -20.71 7.16
N TRP A 91 -2.66 -20.08 6.44
CA TRP A 91 -2.94 -19.22 5.32
C TRP A 91 -2.44 -19.82 4.02
N VAL A 92 -3.34 -20.00 3.05
CA VAL A 92 -3.02 -20.57 1.73
C VAL A 92 -3.67 -19.70 0.66
N ARG A 93 -2.98 -19.46 -0.45
CA ARG A 93 -3.53 -18.64 -1.53
C ARG A 93 -4.65 -19.39 -2.27
N ALA A 94 -5.78 -18.71 -2.47
CA ALA A 94 -6.84 -19.16 -3.37
C ALA A 94 -6.55 -18.61 -4.78
N ASN A 95 -6.01 -19.47 -5.66
CA ASN A 95 -5.60 -19.05 -7.00
C ASN A 95 -6.76 -19.10 -8.00
N VAL A 96 -7.69 -20.06 -7.82
CA VAL A 96 -8.82 -20.26 -8.73
C VAL A 96 -10.10 -20.36 -7.91
N ILE A 97 -11.11 -19.56 -8.24
CA ILE A 97 -12.45 -19.58 -7.63
C ILE A 97 -13.48 -19.74 -8.74
N ASN A 98 -14.34 -20.77 -8.66
CA ASN A 98 -15.35 -21.11 -9.68
C ASN A 98 -14.77 -21.15 -11.11
N GLY A 99 -13.55 -21.69 -11.26
CA GLY A 99 -12.84 -21.78 -12.53
C GLY A 99 -12.22 -20.49 -13.04
N LYS A 100 -12.33 -19.36 -12.30
CA LYS A 100 -11.74 -18.08 -12.64
C LYS A 100 -10.41 -17.91 -11.88
N GLU A 101 -9.34 -17.57 -12.58
CA GLU A 101 -8.06 -17.21 -11.96
C GLU A 101 -8.17 -15.89 -11.20
N ILE A 102 -7.74 -15.88 -9.95
CA ILE A 102 -7.79 -14.73 -9.06
C ILE A 102 -6.40 -14.10 -8.95
N VAL A 103 -6.21 -12.96 -9.60
CA VAL A 103 -4.95 -12.22 -9.58
C VAL A 103 -5.00 -11.06 -8.61
N SER A 104 -6.06 -10.24 -8.70
CA SER A 104 -6.25 -9.05 -7.87
C SER A 104 -7.74 -8.76 -7.66
N PRO A 105 -8.18 -8.47 -6.43
CA PRO A 105 -7.41 -8.63 -5.19
C PRO A 105 -7.11 -10.09 -4.86
N PRO A 106 -5.97 -10.40 -4.21
CA PRO A 106 -5.64 -11.77 -3.83
C PRO A 106 -6.65 -12.29 -2.81
N ARG A 107 -7.02 -13.57 -2.91
CA ARG A 107 -7.90 -14.26 -1.97
C ARG A 107 -7.14 -15.38 -1.28
N PHE A 108 -7.50 -15.66 -0.03
CA PHE A 108 -6.78 -16.63 0.78
C PHE A 108 -7.75 -17.58 1.46
N PHE A 109 -7.39 -18.85 1.52
CA PHE A 109 -7.94 -19.76 2.53
C PHE A 109 -7.38 -19.36 3.89
N PHE A 110 -8.25 -19.11 4.81
CA PHE A 110 -7.92 -18.94 6.22
C PHE A 110 -8.44 -20.15 7.00
N GLY A 111 -7.54 -21.04 7.34
CA GLY A 111 -7.81 -22.19 8.19
C GLY A 111 -7.81 -21.76 9.66
N ALA A 112 -9.01 -21.62 10.22
CA ALA A 112 -9.21 -21.25 11.62
C ALA A 112 -9.32 -22.49 12.52
N ASP A 113 -8.73 -22.42 13.73
CA ASP A 113 -9.01 -23.42 14.77
C ASP A 113 -10.37 -23.11 15.40
N ILE A 114 -11.41 -23.75 14.88
CA ILE A 114 -12.81 -23.50 15.30
C ILE A 114 -12.98 -23.69 16.81
N ARG A 115 -12.30 -24.66 17.42
CA ARG A 115 -12.45 -24.98 18.86
C ARG A 115 -11.91 -23.85 19.73
N VAL A 116 -10.84 -23.20 19.27
CA VAL A 116 -10.25 -22.06 19.96
C VAL A 116 -11.12 -20.83 19.74
N HIS A 117 -11.57 -20.59 18.50
CA HIS A 117 -12.45 -19.46 18.18
C HIS A 117 -13.78 -19.47 18.93
N GLU A 118 -14.28 -20.64 19.33
CA GLU A 118 -15.47 -20.73 20.21
C GLU A 118 -15.20 -20.21 21.62
N LYS A 119 -13.96 -20.37 22.12
CA LYS A 119 -13.54 -19.96 23.47
C LYS A 119 -13.08 -18.49 23.54
N MET A 120 -12.66 -17.93 22.42
CA MET A 120 -12.17 -16.54 22.36
C MET A 120 -13.28 -15.56 22.74
N ILE A 121 -12.92 -14.54 23.50
CA ILE A 121 -13.79 -13.43 23.88
C ILE A 121 -14.03 -12.53 22.69
N HIS A 122 -12.95 -12.19 21.97
CA HIS A 122 -12.97 -11.35 20.78
C HIS A 122 -12.50 -12.12 19.56
N SER A 123 -13.41 -12.42 18.67
CA SER A 123 -13.10 -13.04 17.38
C SER A 123 -13.59 -12.13 16.26
N LEU A 124 -12.66 -11.41 15.63
CA LEU A 124 -12.94 -10.41 14.62
C LEU A 124 -13.91 -10.91 13.54
N TYR A 125 -13.63 -12.06 12.96
CA TYR A 125 -14.47 -12.62 11.89
C TYR A 125 -15.84 -13.09 12.39
N LYS A 126 -15.92 -13.59 13.62
CA LYS A 126 -17.18 -14.03 14.22
C LYS A 126 -18.10 -12.84 14.51
N GLU A 127 -17.55 -11.75 15.02
CA GLU A 127 -18.27 -10.51 15.29
C GLU A 127 -18.70 -9.77 14.01
N ALA A 128 -17.97 -9.99 12.90
CA ALA A 128 -18.22 -9.37 11.59
C ALA A 128 -19.30 -10.11 10.76
N ILE A 129 -19.87 -11.23 11.22
CA ILE A 129 -20.94 -11.94 10.51
C ILE A 129 -22.21 -11.07 10.45
N TYR A 130 -22.70 -10.83 9.25
CA TYR A 130 -23.94 -10.06 9.04
C TYR A 130 -25.09 -10.89 8.47
N GLU A 131 -24.80 -12.08 7.90
CA GLU A 131 -25.81 -13.00 7.37
C GLU A 131 -25.34 -14.44 7.53
N GLY A 132 -26.27 -15.37 7.87
CA GLY A 132 -25.94 -16.75 8.15
C GLY A 132 -25.35 -16.95 9.54
N ARG A 133 -24.32 -17.78 9.66
CA ARG A 133 -23.63 -18.08 10.92
C ARG A 133 -22.12 -18.21 10.74
N TYR A 134 -21.37 -18.02 11.82
CA TYR A 134 -19.97 -18.41 11.85
C TYR A 134 -19.81 -19.95 11.97
N LEU A 135 -18.60 -20.43 11.68
CA LEU A 135 -18.24 -21.85 11.85
C LEU A 135 -18.32 -22.25 13.32
N ASN A 136 -18.76 -23.47 13.58
CA ASN A 136 -18.87 -24.06 14.91
C ASN A 136 -18.31 -25.49 14.93
N SER A 137 -18.31 -26.12 16.10
CA SER A 137 -17.75 -27.46 16.29
C SER A 137 -18.38 -28.56 15.40
N ALA A 138 -19.57 -28.35 14.83
CA ALA A 138 -20.17 -29.27 13.88
C ALA A 138 -19.54 -29.18 12.48
N ASP A 139 -18.81 -28.12 12.20
CA ASP A 139 -18.16 -27.88 10.90
C ASP A 139 -16.72 -28.41 10.85
N LEU A 140 -16.21 -29.01 11.93
CA LEU A 140 -14.87 -29.57 11.99
C LEU A 140 -14.62 -30.60 10.91
N GLY A 141 -13.56 -30.44 10.13
CA GLY A 141 -13.17 -31.29 9.02
C GLY A 141 -14.12 -31.23 7.82
N THR A 142 -15.05 -30.29 7.78
CA THR A 142 -15.97 -30.10 6.65
C THR A 142 -15.54 -28.95 5.75
N GLY A 143 -16.08 -28.92 4.52
CA GLY A 143 -15.92 -27.80 3.58
C GLY A 143 -16.89 -26.64 3.84
N ASN A 144 -17.49 -26.53 5.02
CA ASN A 144 -18.33 -25.39 5.35
C ASN A 144 -17.46 -24.12 5.49
N THR A 145 -17.91 -23.00 4.90
CA THR A 145 -17.11 -21.78 4.79
C THR A 145 -17.91 -20.53 5.10
N CYS A 146 -17.20 -19.55 5.67
CA CYS A 146 -17.67 -18.16 5.71
C CYS A 146 -16.84 -17.35 4.72
N VAL A 147 -17.49 -16.53 3.89
CA VAL A 147 -16.86 -15.69 2.90
C VAL A 147 -17.18 -14.23 3.13
N SER A 148 -16.31 -13.33 2.68
CA SER A 148 -16.57 -11.90 2.79
C SER A 148 -17.70 -11.45 1.86
N ARG A 149 -18.32 -10.30 2.18
CA ARG A 149 -19.32 -9.67 1.32
C ARG A 149 -18.80 -9.44 -0.09
N GLN A 150 -17.53 -9.03 -0.25
CA GLN A 150 -16.91 -8.82 -1.55
C GLN A 150 -16.86 -10.09 -2.40
N ILE A 151 -16.50 -11.23 -1.78
CA ILE A 151 -16.47 -12.52 -2.47
C ILE A 151 -17.90 -12.97 -2.81
N ALA A 152 -18.86 -12.75 -1.90
CA ALA A 152 -20.27 -13.10 -2.11
C ALA A 152 -20.86 -12.32 -3.29
N GLU A 153 -20.63 -11.02 -3.37
CA GLU A 153 -21.09 -10.14 -4.46
C GLU A 153 -20.36 -10.44 -5.79
N GLU A 154 -19.05 -10.71 -5.76
CA GLU A 154 -18.27 -11.02 -6.97
C GLU A 154 -18.74 -12.30 -7.66
N PHE A 155 -19.18 -13.30 -6.89
CA PHE A 155 -19.59 -14.62 -7.39
C PHE A 155 -21.10 -14.88 -7.28
N ASP A 156 -21.91 -13.86 -6.92
CA ASP A 156 -23.37 -13.94 -6.74
C ASP A 156 -23.81 -15.12 -5.83
N LEU A 157 -23.17 -15.24 -4.65
CA LEU A 157 -23.35 -16.36 -3.72
C LEU A 157 -24.49 -16.10 -2.74
N LYS A 158 -25.18 -17.18 -2.38
CA LYS A 158 -26.19 -17.24 -1.30
C LYS A 158 -25.80 -18.25 -0.24
N ILE A 159 -26.37 -18.12 0.95
CA ILE A 159 -26.19 -19.13 1.99
C ILE A 159 -26.69 -20.50 1.49
N GLY A 160 -25.82 -21.50 1.60
CA GLY A 160 -26.05 -22.85 1.12
C GLY A 160 -25.50 -23.15 -0.28
N ASP A 161 -25.04 -22.13 -1.01
CA ASP A 161 -24.42 -22.34 -2.31
C ASP A 161 -23.04 -22.99 -2.18
N THR A 162 -22.60 -23.61 -3.27
CA THR A 162 -21.29 -24.22 -3.38
C THR A 162 -20.32 -23.26 -4.05
N LEU A 163 -19.17 -23.03 -3.40
CA LEU A 163 -18.04 -22.25 -3.92
C LEU A 163 -16.87 -23.18 -4.19
N THR A 164 -16.48 -23.36 -5.45
CA THR A 164 -15.31 -24.18 -5.79
C THR A 164 -14.03 -23.32 -5.71
N VAL A 165 -13.10 -23.67 -4.81
CA VAL A 165 -11.84 -22.94 -4.60
C VAL A 165 -10.66 -23.90 -4.76
N ASN A 166 -9.73 -23.59 -5.66
CA ASN A 166 -8.60 -24.45 -6.02
C ASN A 166 -8.97 -25.91 -6.37
N GLY A 167 -10.21 -26.14 -6.85
CA GLY A 167 -10.73 -27.45 -7.21
C GLY A 167 -11.49 -28.18 -6.10
N GLU A 168 -11.64 -27.57 -4.93
CA GLU A 168 -12.40 -28.11 -3.80
C GLU A 168 -13.72 -27.39 -3.62
N ASP A 169 -14.78 -28.14 -3.37
CA ASP A 169 -16.13 -27.62 -3.20
C ASP A 169 -16.40 -27.26 -1.74
N LEU A 170 -16.74 -26.00 -1.49
CA LEU A 170 -17.08 -25.47 -0.19
C LEU A 170 -18.54 -25.06 -0.13
N THR A 171 -19.19 -25.28 1.01
CA THR A 171 -20.58 -24.86 1.25
C THR A 171 -20.58 -23.56 2.05
N VAL A 172 -21.18 -22.51 1.51
CA VAL A 172 -21.26 -21.20 2.17
C VAL A 172 -22.31 -21.25 3.29
N VAL A 173 -21.87 -21.00 4.54
CA VAL A 173 -22.74 -21.01 5.73
C VAL A 173 -22.91 -19.64 6.36
N GLY A 174 -22.07 -18.68 6.01
CA GLY A 174 -22.16 -17.31 6.51
C GLY A 174 -21.40 -16.30 5.67
N PHE A 175 -21.86 -15.07 5.77
CA PHE A 175 -21.20 -13.90 5.17
C PHE A 175 -20.71 -12.97 6.25
N TYR A 176 -19.46 -12.49 6.08
CA TYR A 176 -18.86 -11.54 7.00
C TYR A 176 -18.42 -10.25 6.27
N HIS A 177 -18.28 -9.17 7.03
CA HIS A 177 -17.78 -7.90 6.53
C HIS A 177 -17.02 -7.16 7.63
N CYS A 178 -15.69 -7.14 7.53
CA CYS A 178 -14.83 -6.42 8.45
C CYS A 178 -14.67 -4.95 8.08
N GLY A 179 -15.00 -4.56 6.84
CA GLY A 179 -14.82 -3.19 6.33
C GLY A 179 -13.37 -2.86 6.01
N SER A 180 -12.51 -3.86 5.87
CA SER A 180 -11.09 -3.71 5.57
C SER A 180 -10.69 -4.57 4.38
N LEU A 181 -10.00 -3.97 3.41
CA LEU A 181 -9.44 -4.68 2.25
C LEU A 181 -8.44 -5.78 2.63
N LEU A 182 -7.81 -5.65 3.80
CA LEU A 182 -6.83 -6.63 4.28
C LEU A 182 -7.50 -7.85 4.93
N LEU A 183 -8.69 -7.67 5.49
CA LEU A 183 -9.41 -8.71 6.23
C LEU A 183 -10.51 -9.37 5.37
N ASP A 184 -11.16 -8.60 4.48
CA ASP A 184 -12.26 -9.08 3.63
C ASP A 184 -11.77 -9.91 2.42
N VAL A 185 -10.53 -10.43 2.47
CA VAL A 185 -9.93 -11.31 1.44
C VAL A 185 -9.95 -12.78 1.81
N ALA A 186 -10.33 -13.13 3.04
CA ALA A 186 -10.26 -14.47 3.56
C ALA A 186 -11.51 -15.30 3.20
N ILE A 187 -11.29 -16.57 2.86
CA ILE A 187 -12.28 -17.64 2.79
C ILE A 187 -12.03 -18.49 4.03
N ILE A 188 -12.92 -18.37 5.02
CA ILE A 188 -12.72 -18.94 6.36
C ILE A 188 -13.26 -20.37 6.36
N VAL A 189 -12.41 -21.31 6.68
CA VAL A 189 -12.75 -22.75 6.77
C VAL A 189 -12.06 -23.38 7.98
N ASP A 190 -12.42 -24.62 8.30
CA ASP A 190 -11.73 -25.38 9.33
C ASP A 190 -10.25 -25.58 9.00
N GLN A 191 -9.38 -25.44 9.98
CA GLN A 191 -7.93 -25.57 9.84
C GLN A 191 -7.52 -26.95 9.29
N GLU A 192 -8.14 -28.05 9.78
CA GLU A 192 -7.79 -29.37 9.36
C GLU A 192 -8.27 -29.67 7.91
N PHE A 193 -9.38 -29.07 7.50
CA PHE A 193 -9.81 -29.12 6.10
C PHE A 193 -8.77 -28.45 5.18
N VAL A 194 -8.33 -27.19 5.52
CA VAL A 194 -7.30 -26.51 4.71
C VAL A 194 -6.02 -27.31 4.66
N ARG A 195 -5.61 -27.90 5.78
CA ARG A 195 -4.40 -28.73 5.87
C ARG A 195 -4.44 -29.91 4.90
N GLN A 196 -5.58 -30.62 4.84
CA GLN A 196 -5.77 -31.77 3.96
C GLN A 196 -5.74 -31.37 2.48
N VAL A 197 -6.52 -30.35 2.12
CA VAL A 197 -6.69 -29.88 0.74
C VAL A 197 -5.41 -29.29 0.18
N SER A 198 -4.69 -28.49 0.96
CA SER A 198 -3.45 -27.84 0.52
C SER A 198 -2.20 -28.70 0.73
N ARG A 199 -2.34 -29.92 1.28
CA ARG A 199 -1.22 -30.79 1.69
C ARG A 199 -0.21 -30.06 2.57
N PHE A 200 -0.73 -29.22 3.46
CA PHE A 200 0.09 -28.43 4.37
C PHE A 200 0.75 -29.34 5.42
N ASP A 201 1.99 -29.05 5.77
CA ASP A 201 2.75 -29.82 6.75
C ASP A 201 1.96 -29.95 8.07
N PRO A 202 1.76 -31.21 8.59
CA PRO A 202 1.00 -31.44 9.81
C PRO A 202 1.64 -30.87 11.08
N TYR A 203 2.95 -30.63 11.07
CA TYR A 203 3.72 -30.18 12.24
C TYR A 203 3.88 -28.66 12.31
N THR A 204 3.53 -27.93 11.26
CA THR A 204 3.67 -26.49 11.18
C THR A 204 2.35 -25.77 10.98
N VAL A 205 2.34 -24.47 11.29
CA VAL A 205 1.28 -23.50 11.01
C VAL A 205 1.90 -22.21 10.47
N CYS A 206 1.10 -21.34 9.91
CA CYS A 206 1.61 -20.07 9.41
C CYS A 206 1.85 -19.06 10.54
N SER A 207 0.93 -18.98 11.48
CA SER A 207 0.99 -18.02 12.61
C SER A 207 0.21 -18.55 13.80
N PHE A 208 0.43 -17.93 14.93
CA PHE A 208 -0.48 -17.99 16.06
C PHE A 208 -1.10 -16.62 16.26
N TYR A 209 -2.41 -16.59 16.42
CA TYR A 209 -3.09 -15.44 16.98
C TYR A 209 -3.24 -15.67 18.49
N VAL A 210 -2.69 -14.76 19.27
CA VAL A 210 -2.69 -14.83 20.75
C VAL A 210 -3.64 -13.77 21.27
N GLU A 211 -4.69 -14.20 21.95
CA GLU A 211 -5.63 -13.31 22.62
C GLU A 211 -5.17 -13.07 24.06
N PRO A 212 -4.90 -11.81 24.47
CA PRO A 212 -4.56 -11.48 25.86
C PRO A 212 -5.82 -11.42 26.72
N THR A 213 -5.66 -11.65 28.04
CA THR A 213 -6.75 -11.45 29.02
C THR A 213 -7.03 -9.98 29.31
N GLY A 214 -6.13 -9.08 28.89
CA GLY A 214 -6.22 -7.64 29.18
C GLY A 214 -5.78 -7.24 30.62
N GLU A 215 -5.42 -8.19 31.47
CA GLU A 215 -4.93 -7.91 32.83
C GLU A 215 -3.44 -7.52 32.84
N ILE A 216 -2.68 -8.00 31.87
CA ILE A 216 -1.25 -7.79 31.71
C ILE A 216 -0.99 -7.01 30.42
N PRO A 217 -0.10 -6.01 30.44
CA PRO A 217 0.28 -5.27 29.22
C PRO A 217 0.82 -6.21 28.13
N ASN A 218 0.41 -5.97 26.88
CA ASN A 218 0.86 -6.78 25.73
C ASN A 218 2.38 -6.85 25.61
N ASP A 219 3.08 -5.77 25.93
CA ASP A 219 4.54 -5.69 25.85
C ASP A 219 5.24 -6.68 26.80
N GLU A 220 4.68 -6.93 27.97
CA GLU A 220 5.20 -7.92 28.91
C GLU A 220 4.98 -9.35 28.39
N ILE A 221 3.82 -9.63 27.83
CA ILE A 221 3.52 -10.94 27.24
C ILE A 221 4.44 -11.20 26.05
N VAL A 222 4.68 -10.17 25.22
CA VAL A 222 5.62 -10.23 24.10
C VAL A 222 7.04 -10.56 24.60
N ALA A 223 7.51 -9.86 25.65
CA ALA A 223 8.83 -10.11 26.22
C ALA A 223 8.96 -11.54 26.76
N TRP A 224 7.94 -12.08 27.42
CA TRP A 224 7.94 -13.46 27.91
C TRP A 224 7.93 -14.49 26.76
N MET A 225 7.17 -14.26 25.71
CA MET A 225 7.21 -15.13 24.52
C MET A 225 8.58 -15.08 23.83
N GLN A 226 9.20 -13.91 23.70
CA GLN A 226 10.53 -13.78 23.14
C GLN A 226 11.58 -14.53 23.99
N ASP A 227 11.49 -14.40 25.30
CA ASP A 227 12.40 -15.11 26.22
C ASP A 227 12.21 -16.64 26.17
N LEU A 228 10.95 -17.11 26.13
CA LEU A 228 10.61 -18.54 26.05
C LEU A 228 11.19 -19.22 24.81
N PHE A 229 11.27 -18.52 23.69
CA PHE A 229 11.74 -19.08 22.41
C PHE A 229 13.14 -18.60 22.00
N ARG A 230 13.83 -17.80 22.82
CA ARG A 230 15.14 -17.20 22.49
C ARG A 230 16.19 -18.23 22.05
N ASP A 231 16.28 -19.34 22.77
CA ASP A 231 17.30 -20.37 22.52
C ASP A 231 16.87 -21.43 21.50
N ARG A 232 15.71 -21.25 20.86
CA ARG A 232 15.20 -22.22 19.89
C ARG A 232 15.66 -21.90 18.48
N SER A 233 16.05 -22.93 17.74
CA SER A 233 16.46 -22.80 16.35
C SER A 233 15.26 -22.89 15.41
N LEU A 234 14.91 -21.79 14.79
CA LEU A 234 14.05 -21.74 13.60
C LEU A 234 14.77 -20.84 12.58
N SER A 235 14.94 -21.31 11.36
CA SER A 235 15.58 -20.48 10.32
C SER A 235 14.75 -19.21 10.09
N ALA A 236 15.41 -18.06 10.06
CA ALA A 236 14.72 -16.83 9.67
C ALA A 236 14.20 -16.94 8.23
N TRP A 237 13.05 -16.33 7.98
CA TRP A 237 12.53 -16.25 6.61
C TRP A 237 13.45 -15.33 5.79
N THR A 238 13.78 -15.76 4.57
CA THR A 238 14.57 -14.96 3.63
C THR A 238 13.87 -14.88 2.28
N PRO A 239 13.96 -13.75 1.55
CA PRO A 239 13.37 -13.60 0.21
C PRO A 239 13.82 -14.67 -0.78
N THR A 240 14.99 -15.25 -0.58
CA THR A 240 15.55 -16.36 -1.38
C THR A 240 14.71 -17.64 -1.28
N SER A 241 13.99 -17.84 -0.18
CA SER A 241 13.05 -18.96 -0.03
C SER A 241 11.89 -18.90 -1.03
N LEU A 242 11.53 -17.71 -1.53
CA LEU A 242 10.54 -17.53 -2.58
C LEU A 242 11.06 -17.96 -3.96
N ILE A 243 12.37 -17.81 -4.20
CA ILE A 243 13.00 -18.10 -5.50
C ILE A 243 13.29 -19.59 -5.61
N PHE A 244 13.76 -20.23 -4.54
CA PHE A 244 14.12 -21.65 -4.52
C PHE A 244 13.02 -22.59 -4.01
N GLY A 245 12.04 -22.07 -3.28
CA GLY A 245 10.93 -22.84 -2.70
C GLY A 245 9.76 -23.12 -3.64
N GLY A 246 9.82 -22.79 -4.91
CA GLY A 246 8.93 -23.24 -6.01
C GLY A 246 7.41 -23.04 -5.83
N SER A 247 6.93 -22.24 -4.88
CA SER A 247 5.51 -22.28 -4.50
C SER A 247 4.71 -21.00 -4.69
N LEU A 248 5.31 -19.90 -5.15
CA LEU A 248 4.55 -18.66 -5.33
C LEU A 248 3.85 -18.55 -6.70
N PHE A 249 4.36 -19.29 -7.68
CA PHE A 249 3.75 -19.40 -9.01
C PHE A 249 3.49 -20.88 -9.25
N GLY A 250 2.32 -21.38 -8.81
CA GLY A 250 1.90 -22.76 -8.95
C GLY A 250 2.12 -23.32 -10.36
N GLY A 251 3.26 -23.95 -10.56
CA GLY A 251 3.62 -24.66 -11.76
C GLY A 251 4.41 -25.90 -11.37
N SER A 252 3.74 -27.04 -11.34
CA SER A 252 4.40 -28.34 -11.35
C SER A 252 5.23 -28.43 -12.62
N SER A 253 6.55 -28.26 -12.50
CA SER A 253 7.47 -28.58 -13.60
C SER A 253 7.66 -30.09 -13.70
N SER A 254 6.77 -30.73 -14.43
CA SER A 254 7.14 -31.97 -15.14
C SER A 254 7.92 -31.53 -16.38
N GLY A 255 9.17 -32.02 -16.51
CA GLY A 255 10.07 -31.64 -17.59
C GLY A 255 9.52 -31.92 -18.97
N SER A 256 9.68 -30.97 -19.84
CA SER A 256 9.90 -31.17 -21.28
C SER A 256 10.54 -29.89 -21.82
N ASP A 257 11.68 -30.06 -22.46
CA ASP A 257 12.37 -29.05 -23.24
C ASP A 257 11.45 -28.54 -24.36
N GLY A 258 10.93 -27.33 -24.21
CA GLY A 258 10.05 -26.68 -25.17
C GLY A 258 10.41 -25.19 -25.30
N GLU A 259 10.59 -24.78 -26.53
CA GLU A 259 10.87 -23.43 -27.01
C GLU A 259 10.00 -22.37 -26.35
N VAL A 260 10.63 -21.36 -25.74
CA VAL A 260 9.98 -20.37 -24.87
C VAL A 260 9.42 -19.20 -25.67
N THR A 261 8.11 -19.13 -25.81
CA THR A 261 7.43 -17.94 -26.35
C THR A 261 7.38 -16.79 -25.31
N PRO A 262 7.52 -15.51 -25.72
CA PRO A 262 7.43 -14.36 -24.83
C PRO A 262 6.06 -14.25 -24.16
N SER A 263 6.04 -13.98 -22.84
CA SER A 263 4.81 -13.97 -22.04
C SER A 263 3.98 -12.69 -22.17
N GLY A 264 4.48 -11.67 -22.88
CA GLY A 264 3.82 -10.38 -23.01
C GLY A 264 3.83 -9.49 -21.74
N ASN A 265 4.47 -9.94 -20.66
CA ASN A 265 4.63 -9.17 -19.44
C ASN A 265 6.11 -8.78 -19.24
N PRO A 266 6.47 -7.47 -19.36
CA PRO A 266 7.86 -7.02 -19.35
C PRO A 266 8.63 -7.36 -18.06
N LEU A 267 7.95 -7.48 -16.92
CA LEU A 267 8.57 -7.90 -15.65
C LEU A 267 8.93 -9.39 -15.64
N VAL A 268 8.04 -10.24 -16.15
CA VAL A 268 8.30 -11.69 -16.26
C VAL A 268 9.44 -11.97 -17.23
N ASP A 269 9.50 -11.24 -18.34
CA ASP A 269 10.55 -11.40 -19.35
C ASP A 269 11.90 -10.84 -18.86
N PHE A 270 11.90 -9.78 -18.03
CA PHE A 270 13.09 -9.26 -17.36
C PHE A 270 13.70 -10.28 -16.39
N PHE A 271 12.90 -10.88 -15.52
CA PHE A 271 13.39 -11.89 -14.56
C PHE A 271 13.83 -13.19 -15.25
N ARG A 272 13.19 -13.60 -16.35
CA ARG A 272 13.64 -14.72 -17.18
C ARG A 272 14.98 -14.46 -17.86
N SER A 273 15.17 -13.25 -18.38
CA SER A 273 16.44 -12.89 -19.02
C SER A 273 17.60 -12.82 -18.04
N ALA A 274 17.34 -12.44 -16.78
CA ALA A 274 18.31 -12.49 -15.69
C ALA A 274 18.71 -13.92 -15.34
N ASP A 275 17.75 -14.84 -15.23
CA ASP A 275 17.98 -16.28 -14.95
C ASP A 275 18.78 -16.96 -16.07
N GLN A 276 18.52 -16.61 -17.33
CA GLN A 276 19.30 -17.11 -18.48
C GLN A 276 20.75 -16.60 -18.51
N LYS A 277 20.98 -15.35 -18.12
CA LYS A 277 22.35 -14.81 -18.00
C LYS A 277 23.13 -15.46 -16.87
N ILE A 278 22.50 -15.80 -15.75
CA ILE A 278 23.13 -16.50 -14.64
C ILE A 278 23.50 -17.93 -15.04
N LYS A 279 22.64 -18.63 -15.78
CA LYS A 279 22.94 -19.99 -16.32
C LYS A 279 24.02 -20.01 -17.39
N GLN A 280 24.17 -18.96 -18.18
CA GLN A 280 25.21 -18.84 -19.20
C GLN A 280 26.59 -18.42 -18.65
N SER A 281 26.66 -17.76 -17.50
CA SER A 281 27.92 -17.39 -16.84
C SER A 281 28.56 -18.55 -16.07
N GLY A 282 27.87 -19.67 -15.90
CA GLY A 282 28.34 -20.87 -15.19
C GLY A 282 28.98 -21.96 -16.07
N ALA A 283 29.19 -21.73 -17.36
CA ALA A 283 29.84 -22.71 -18.25
C ALA A 283 31.32 -22.38 -18.43
N ALA A 284 32.19 -23.06 -17.71
CA ALA A 284 33.63 -23.13 -18.01
C ALA A 284 34.09 -24.61 -18.04
N PRO A 285 35.19 -24.91 -18.74
CA PRO A 285 35.27 -26.08 -19.56
C PRO A 285 35.88 -27.33 -18.90
N ASP A 286 35.67 -28.44 -19.62
CA ASP A 286 36.17 -29.79 -19.39
C ASP A 286 37.63 -29.88 -18.88
N ASP A 287 37.89 -30.77 -17.91
CA ASP A 287 38.55 -32.02 -18.06
C ASP A 287 38.94 -32.68 -16.72
N ALA A 288 38.86 -34.00 -16.73
CA ALA A 288 39.50 -34.96 -15.85
C ALA A 288 38.73 -35.46 -14.61
N ALA A 289 38.29 -36.68 -14.79
CA ALA A 289 37.81 -37.65 -13.83
C ALA A 289 38.60 -37.70 -12.51
N THR A 290 37.87 -37.76 -11.40
CA THR A 290 38.08 -38.81 -10.38
C THR A 290 36.94 -38.72 -9.32
N SER A 291 36.36 -39.85 -9.06
CA SER A 291 35.38 -40.14 -8.05
C SER A 291 35.77 -39.73 -6.63
N ALA A 292 35.08 -38.79 -6.06
CA ALA A 292 34.98 -38.64 -4.59
C ALA A 292 33.65 -37.93 -4.28
N THR A 293 32.77 -38.59 -3.55
CA THR A 293 31.54 -38.05 -2.98
C THR A 293 31.93 -36.91 -2.02
N PRO A 294 31.45 -35.67 -2.22
CA PRO A 294 31.72 -34.59 -1.26
C PRO A 294 30.92 -34.86 0.02
N THR A 295 31.60 -34.90 1.13
CA THR A 295 31.01 -34.98 2.45
C THR A 295 30.26 -33.67 2.77
N ASP A 296 29.11 -33.77 3.43
CA ASP A 296 28.19 -32.69 3.85
C ASP A 296 28.86 -31.47 4.54
N VAL A 297 30.08 -31.63 5.03
CA VAL A 297 30.87 -30.59 5.73
C VAL A 297 31.45 -29.57 4.76
N ASP A 298 31.80 -29.97 3.53
CA ASP A 298 32.45 -29.08 2.55
C ASP A 298 31.44 -28.12 1.89
N LEU A 299 30.20 -28.59 1.72
CA LEU A 299 29.10 -27.78 1.19
C LEU A 299 28.67 -26.65 2.16
N LYS A 300 28.61 -26.94 3.47
CA LYS A 300 28.29 -25.95 4.49
C LYS A 300 29.37 -24.88 4.63
N THR A 301 30.62 -25.24 4.47
CA THR A 301 31.75 -24.30 4.56
C THR A 301 31.78 -23.37 3.32
N ARG A 302 31.53 -23.89 2.13
CA ARG A 302 31.42 -23.09 0.90
C ARG A 302 30.19 -22.18 0.88
N MET A 303 29.06 -22.64 1.41
CA MET A 303 27.87 -21.80 1.55
C MET A 303 28.06 -20.68 2.57
N ARG A 304 28.87 -20.91 3.61
CA ARG A 304 29.22 -19.90 4.61
C ARG A 304 30.18 -18.84 4.05
N GLU A 305 31.18 -19.24 3.29
CA GLU A 305 32.12 -18.34 2.62
C GLU A 305 31.45 -17.48 1.53
N ALA A 306 30.46 -18.04 0.80
CA ALA A 306 29.67 -17.29 -0.17
C ALA A 306 28.69 -16.30 0.49
N ALA A 307 28.21 -16.58 1.70
CA ALA A 307 27.34 -15.69 2.47
C ALA A 307 28.13 -14.54 3.15
N GLU A 308 29.43 -14.74 3.38
CA GLU A 308 30.29 -13.73 4.03
C GLU A 308 30.96 -12.78 2.99
N GLY A 309 30.83 -13.04 1.67
CA GLY A 309 31.59 -12.36 0.61
C GLY A 309 30.90 -11.28 -0.22
N GLU A 310 29.57 -11.17 -0.23
CA GLU A 310 28.88 -10.15 -1.04
C GLU A 310 27.66 -9.56 -0.33
N GLY A 311 27.77 -8.29 0.10
CA GLY A 311 26.60 -7.46 0.34
C GLY A 311 26.31 -7.05 1.77
N ALA A 312 27.30 -6.67 2.56
CA ALA A 312 27.11 -6.17 3.92
C ALA A 312 26.89 -4.65 4.03
N ASP A 313 26.13 -4.03 3.12
CA ASP A 313 25.86 -2.58 3.21
C ASP A 313 24.39 -2.18 3.00
N GLY A 314 23.44 -3.08 3.29
CA GLY A 314 22.00 -2.78 3.13
C GLY A 314 21.06 -3.40 4.16
N ALA A 315 21.54 -4.29 5.00
CA ALA A 315 20.76 -4.83 6.10
C ALA A 315 20.99 -3.98 7.35
N ALA A 316 19.99 -3.18 7.75
CA ALA A 316 19.96 -2.60 9.08
C ALA A 316 20.34 -3.70 10.08
N GLN A 317 21.33 -3.45 10.91
CA GLN A 317 21.76 -4.31 12.02
C GLN A 317 20.56 -4.59 12.92
N MET A 318 19.78 -5.63 12.58
CA MET A 318 18.85 -6.23 13.53
C MET A 318 19.71 -6.83 14.63
N LYS A 319 19.52 -6.36 15.86
CA LYS A 319 20.08 -6.97 17.04
C LYS A 319 19.76 -8.46 17.00
N ASP A 320 20.79 -9.30 17.00
CA ASP A 320 20.71 -10.77 16.93
C ASP A 320 20.14 -11.41 18.21
N ASP A 321 19.50 -10.62 19.09
CA ASP A 321 19.15 -11.01 20.46
C ASP A 321 17.66 -11.42 20.66
N ASP A 322 16.81 -11.33 19.61
CA ASP A 322 15.34 -11.42 19.78
C ASP A 322 14.73 -12.79 19.44
N GLY A 323 15.51 -13.87 19.37
CA GLY A 323 14.96 -15.22 19.10
C GLY A 323 14.41 -15.45 17.67
N PRO A 324 13.82 -16.64 17.40
CA PRO A 324 13.39 -17.07 16.07
C PRO A 324 12.00 -16.57 15.67
N LEU A 325 11.25 -16.00 16.61
CA LEU A 325 9.88 -15.52 16.39
C LEU A 325 9.82 -14.02 16.27
N GLU A 326 8.96 -13.56 15.43
CA GLU A 326 8.52 -12.18 15.35
C GLU A 326 7.09 -12.10 15.88
N ILE A 327 6.92 -11.32 16.93
CA ILE A 327 5.65 -11.14 17.61
C ILE A 327 5.22 -9.72 17.33
N ARG A 328 4.07 -9.56 16.70
CA ARG A 328 3.52 -8.26 16.31
C ARG A 328 2.18 -8.04 16.97
N SER A 329 2.11 -7.02 17.78
CA SER A 329 0.85 -6.46 18.28
C SER A 329 0.18 -5.59 17.20
N ALA A 330 -1.05 -5.16 17.44
CA ALA A 330 -1.73 -4.20 16.57
C ALA A 330 -0.91 -2.90 16.41
N SER A 331 -0.27 -2.42 17.48
CA SER A 331 0.59 -1.24 17.45
C SER A 331 1.84 -1.41 16.58
N ASP A 332 2.45 -2.59 16.57
CA ASP A 332 3.64 -2.87 15.75
C ASP A 332 3.30 -2.89 14.25
N TRP A 333 2.15 -3.46 13.92
CA TRP A 333 1.62 -3.42 12.55
C TRP A 333 1.32 -1.98 12.12
N ALA A 334 0.69 -1.19 12.98
CA ALA A 334 0.41 0.21 12.71
C ALA A 334 1.70 1.00 12.45
N GLN A 335 2.76 0.82 13.27
CA GLN A 335 4.06 1.46 13.06
C GLN A 335 4.75 1.03 11.76
N GLN A 336 4.65 -0.23 11.38
CA GLN A 336 5.23 -0.71 10.12
C GLN A 336 4.50 -0.10 8.91
N PHE A 337 3.18 0.01 8.98
CA PHE A 337 2.40 0.68 7.96
C PHE A 337 2.64 2.19 7.95
N GLU A 338 2.86 2.82 9.10
CA GLU A 338 3.25 4.24 9.19
C GLU A 338 4.56 4.51 8.43
N LYS A 339 5.55 3.64 8.54
CA LYS A 339 6.78 3.74 7.73
C LYS A 339 6.50 3.61 6.23
N PHE A 340 5.65 2.65 5.85
CA PHE A 340 5.26 2.47 4.46
C PHE A 340 4.45 3.68 3.93
N THR A 341 3.53 4.22 4.71
CA THR A 341 2.79 5.44 4.34
C THR A 341 3.69 6.66 4.28
N ALA A 342 4.71 6.78 5.14
CA ALA A 342 5.72 7.84 5.06
C ALA A 342 6.53 7.79 3.76
N ASP A 343 6.93 6.60 3.31
CA ASP A 343 7.61 6.40 2.02
C ASP A 343 6.68 6.73 0.84
N LEU A 344 5.40 6.36 0.92
CA LEU A 344 4.38 6.75 -0.04
C LEU A 344 4.19 8.26 -0.07
N ASP A 345 4.11 8.93 1.07
CA ASP A 345 3.97 10.38 1.18
C ASP A 345 5.16 11.10 0.54
N LEU A 346 6.38 10.59 0.73
CA LEU A 346 7.57 11.09 0.04
C LEU A 346 7.41 10.97 -1.47
N PHE A 347 7.03 9.80 -1.97
CA PHE A 347 6.82 9.57 -3.40
C PHE A 347 5.72 10.48 -3.97
N LEU A 348 4.57 10.59 -3.29
CA LEU A 348 3.46 11.44 -3.69
C LEU A 348 3.86 12.92 -3.65
N THR A 349 4.67 13.34 -2.68
CA THR A 349 5.21 14.70 -2.58
C THR A 349 6.10 15.01 -3.76
N VAL A 350 7.00 14.11 -4.16
CA VAL A 350 7.86 14.27 -5.34
C VAL A 350 7.01 14.38 -6.60
N MET A 351 6.05 13.48 -6.81
CA MET A 351 5.16 13.50 -7.97
C MET A 351 4.33 14.77 -8.04
N THR A 352 3.77 15.20 -6.90
CA THR A 352 2.98 16.42 -6.80
C THR A 352 3.85 17.67 -7.05
N SER A 353 5.09 17.69 -6.58
CA SER A 353 6.01 18.82 -6.79
C SER A 353 6.28 19.10 -8.27
N VAL A 354 6.39 18.05 -9.09
CA VAL A 354 6.54 18.19 -10.55
C VAL A 354 5.32 18.89 -11.15
N GLY A 355 4.12 18.43 -10.78
CA GLY A 355 2.87 19.07 -11.22
C GLY A 355 2.77 20.55 -10.81
N LEU A 356 3.20 20.85 -9.58
CA LEU A 356 3.22 22.22 -9.05
C LEU A 356 4.23 23.12 -9.78
N VAL A 357 5.41 22.63 -10.11
CA VAL A 357 6.39 23.36 -10.91
C VAL A 357 5.80 23.71 -12.27
N ILE A 358 5.14 22.77 -12.93
CA ILE A 358 4.47 23.02 -14.22
C ILE A 358 3.36 24.08 -14.05
N ALA A 359 2.58 24.01 -12.98
CA ALA A 359 1.53 25.00 -12.68
C ALA A 359 2.11 26.40 -12.45
N VAL A 360 3.19 26.51 -11.67
CA VAL A 360 3.88 27.80 -11.45
C VAL A 360 4.42 28.38 -12.76
N LEU A 361 5.10 27.56 -13.57
CA LEU A 361 5.60 27.98 -14.88
C LEU A 361 4.47 28.45 -15.80
N SER A 362 3.32 27.79 -15.77
CA SER A 362 2.12 28.21 -16.53
C SER A 362 1.61 29.58 -16.07
N ILE A 363 1.55 29.81 -14.74
CA ILE A 363 1.16 31.12 -14.18
C ILE A 363 2.15 32.19 -14.59
N VAL A 364 3.46 31.95 -14.42
CA VAL A 364 4.53 32.88 -14.79
C VAL A 364 4.44 33.25 -16.26
N ASN A 365 4.33 32.29 -17.15
CA ASN A 365 4.24 32.50 -18.58
C ASN A 365 3.00 33.34 -18.96
N THR A 366 1.86 33.03 -18.39
CA THR A 366 0.61 33.79 -18.63
C THR A 366 0.68 35.19 -18.10
N MET A 367 1.24 35.37 -16.91
CA MET A 367 1.41 36.70 -16.31
C MET A 367 2.43 37.56 -17.06
N LEU A 368 3.57 36.96 -17.50
CA LEU A 368 4.55 37.68 -18.35
C LEU A 368 3.90 38.19 -19.62
N MET A 369 3.12 37.34 -20.28
CA MET A 369 2.43 37.75 -21.50
C MET A 369 1.34 38.80 -21.23
N SER A 370 0.59 38.70 -20.12
CA SER A 370 -0.40 39.70 -19.71
C SER A 370 0.27 41.06 -19.43
N VAL A 371 1.40 41.04 -18.74
CA VAL A 371 2.18 42.24 -18.44
C VAL A 371 2.77 42.86 -19.72
N SER A 372 3.34 42.06 -20.62
CA SER A 372 3.95 42.54 -21.88
C SER A 372 2.95 43.24 -22.80
N GLU A 373 1.71 42.81 -22.85
CA GLU A 373 0.66 43.42 -23.64
C GLU A 373 0.09 44.71 -23.02
N ARG A 374 0.31 44.92 -21.71
CA ARG A 374 -0.16 46.08 -20.95
C ARG A 374 0.96 47.03 -20.55
N ILE A 375 2.12 46.87 -21.17
CA ILE A 375 3.32 47.69 -20.87
C ILE A 375 3.01 49.20 -20.94
N ILE A 376 2.26 49.63 -21.99
CA ILE A 376 1.88 51.03 -22.17
C ILE A 376 0.97 51.50 -21.05
N GLU A 377 -0.02 50.67 -20.64
CA GLU A 377 -0.92 51.00 -19.54
C GLU A 377 -0.13 51.24 -18.24
N PHE A 378 0.84 50.34 -17.93
CA PHE A 378 1.71 50.49 -16.75
C PHE A 378 2.64 51.72 -16.85
N GLY A 379 3.10 52.04 -18.06
CA GLY A 379 3.86 53.26 -18.32
C GLY A 379 3.05 54.54 -18.01
N VAL A 380 1.79 54.58 -18.49
CA VAL A 380 0.87 55.71 -18.22
C VAL A 380 0.51 55.80 -16.72
N LEU A 381 0.25 54.67 -16.05
CA LEU A 381 -0.06 54.65 -14.63
C LEU A 381 1.13 55.20 -13.81
N LYS A 382 2.36 54.84 -14.14
CA LYS A 382 3.57 55.39 -13.48
C LYS A 382 3.77 56.84 -13.78
N ALA A 383 3.50 57.30 -15.00
CA ALA A 383 3.55 58.74 -15.35
C ALA A 383 2.51 59.55 -14.56
N ASN A 384 1.35 58.91 -14.21
CA ASN A 384 0.30 59.49 -13.36
C ASN A 384 0.56 59.32 -11.85
N GLY A 385 1.77 59.00 -11.44
CA GLY A 385 2.18 58.99 -10.03
C GLY A 385 2.07 57.66 -9.28
N TRP A 386 1.76 56.53 -9.98
CA TRP A 386 1.77 55.23 -9.36
C TRP A 386 3.19 54.81 -8.95
N SER A 387 3.33 54.37 -7.70
CA SER A 387 4.57 53.83 -7.21
C SER A 387 4.88 52.42 -7.80
N ARG A 388 6.16 52.03 -7.75
CA ARG A 388 6.55 50.64 -8.10
C ARG A 388 5.79 49.61 -7.28
N GLY A 389 5.53 49.94 -5.99
CA GLY A 389 4.76 49.06 -5.10
C GLY A 389 3.30 48.86 -5.51
N ASP A 390 2.67 49.92 -6.07
CA ASP A 390 1.25 49.82 -6.48
C ASP A 390 1.08 48.93 -7.73
N VAL A 391 2.02 49.05 -8.70
CA VAL A 391 2.05 48.13 -9.87
C VAL A 391 2.31 46.70 -9.44
N MET A 392 3.26 46.51 -8.51
CA MET A 392 3.56 45.18 -7.99
C MET A 392 2.35 44.57 -7.28
N LYS A 393 1.72 45.33 -6.37
CA LYS A 393 0.50 44.89 -5.67
C LYS A 393 -0.64 44.49 -6.65
N LEU A 394 -0.83 45.27 -7.70
CA LEU A 394 -1.87 44.98 -8.70
C LEU A 394 -1.63 43.65 -9.39
N ILE A 395 -0.42 43.39 -9.91
CA ILE A 395 -0.08 42.18 -10.65
C ILE A 395 -0.11 40.97 -9.71
N THR A 396 0.47 41.08 -8.50
CA THR A 396 0.44 40.01 -7.50
C THR A 396 -0.97 39.70 -7.04
N PHE A 397 -1.83 40.68 -6.92
CA PHE A 397 -3.24 40.47 -6.58
C PHE A 397 -4.00 39.80 -7.71
N GLU A 398 -3.71 40.12 -8.97
CA GLU A 398 -4.31 39.47 -10.15
C GLU A 398 -3.91 37.96 -10.21
N SER A 399 -2.64 37.67 -9.96
CA SER A 399 -2.18 36.25 -9.88
C SER A 399 -2.69 35.51 -8.64
N ALA A 400 -2.87 36.18 -7.50
CA ALA A 400 -3.51 35.60 -6.31
C ALA A 400 -4.96 35.18 -6.57
N VAL A 401 -5.71 36.02 -7.32
CA VAL A 401 -7.11 35.71 -7.72
C VAL A 401 -7.13 34.48 -8.62
N LEU A 402 -6.18 34.35 -9.56
CA LEU A 402 -6.05 33.15 -10.39
C LEU A 402 -5.70 31.91 -9.53
N GLY A 403 -4.76 32.07 -8.56
CA GLY A 403 -4.38 31.02 -7.62
C GLY A 403 -5.58 30.53 -6.80
N PHE A 404 -6.32 31.48 -6.23
CA PHE A 404 -7.52 31.18 -5.45
C PHE A 404 -8.60 30.51 -6.31
N GLY A 405 -8.91 31.04 -7.49
CA GLY A 405 -9.91 30.46 -8.40
C GLY A 405 -9.54 29.06 -8.85
N GLY A 406 -8.28 28.83 -9.25
CA GLY A 406 -7.76 27.52 -9.60
C GLY A 406 -7.78 26.55 -8.43
N GLY A 407 -7.44 27.04 -7.22
CA GLY A 407 -7.51 26.29 -5.98
C GLY A 407 -8.92 25.83 -5.64
N VAL A 408 -9.92 26.72 -5.72
CA VAL A 408 -11.32 26.38 -5.48
C VAL A 408 -11.81 25.35 -6.49
N CYS A 409 -11.58 25.59 -7.79
CA CYS A 409 -11.99 24.65 -8.83
C CYS A 409 -11.26 23.29 -8.66
N GLY A 410 -9.95 23.30 -8.37
CA GLY A 410 -9.15 22.10 -8.17
C GLY A 410 -9.61 21.29 -6.95
N ALA A 411 -9.86 21.97 -5.81
CA ALA A 411 -10.36 21.32 -4.60
C ALA A 411 -11.75 20.71 -4.81
N ILE A 412 -12.65 21.39 -5.50
CA ILE A 412 -13.99 20.87 -5.81
C ILE A 412 -13.89 19.66 -6.74
N ILE A 413 -13.11 19.76 -7.82
CA ILE A 413 -12.94 18.66 -8.78
C ILE A 413 -12.27 17.46 -8.09
N GLY A 414 -11.21 17.70 -7.30
CA GLY A 414 -10.54 16.67 -6.51
C GLY A 414 -11.51 15.96 -5.55
N TRP A 415 -12.30 16.73 -4.80
CA TRP A 415 -13.32 16.18 -3.90
C TRP A 415 -14.41 15.39 -4.66
N VAL A 416 -14.92 15.90 -5.75
CA VAL A 416 -15.91 15.19 -6.58
C VAL A 416 -15.33 13.88 -7.12
N MET A 417 -14.08 13.90 -7.59
CA MET A 417 -13.40 12.69 -8.07
C MET A 417 -13.25 11.64 -6.96
N THR A 418 -12.90 12.04 -5.72
CA THR A 418 -12.85 11.10 -4.59
C THR A 418 -14.22 10.50 -4.29
N GLN A 419 -15.31 11.30 -4.35
CA GLN A 419 -16.66 10.78 -4.15
C GLN A 419 -17.09 9.82 -5.28
N VAL A 420 -16.75 10.12 -6.52
CA VAL A 420 -17.06 9.24 -7.67
C VAL A 420 -16.33 7.92 -7.56
N VAL A 421 -15.05 7.93 -7.14
CA VAL A 421 -14.26 6.71 -6.92
C VAL A 421 -14.86 5.89 -5.80
N ASN A 422 -15.15 6.48 -4.64
CA ASN A 422 -15.76 5.80 -3.51
C ASN A 422 -17.16 5.23 -3.83
N TYR A 423 -17.95 5.92 -4.67
CA TYR A 423 -19.24 5.42 -5.09
C TYR A 423 -19.12 4.23 -6.05
N LYS A 424 -18.15 4.27 -6.98
CA LYS A 424 -17.98 3.24 -8.00
C LYS A 424 -17.24 2.00 -7.49
N TRP A 425 -16.34 2.17 -6.52
CA TRP A 425 -15.51 1.11 -5.93
C TRP A 425 -15.50 1.20 -4.39
N PRO A 426 -16.69 1.03 -3.74
CA PRO A 426 -16.81 1.26 -2.29
C PRO A 426 -15.95 0.30 -1.47
N ASP A 427 -15.71 -0.91 -1.98
CA ASP A 427 -15.01 -1.97 -1.25
C ASP A 427 -13.53 -2.14 -1.65
N GLN A 428 -13.03 -1.31 -2.58
CA GLN A 428 -11.65 -1.45 -3.07
C GLN A 428 -10.72 -0.35 -2.60
N ILE A 429 -11.20 0.88 -2.55
CA ILE A 429 -10.38 2.05 -2.21
C ILE A 429 -11.25 3.06 -1.46
N HIS A 430 -10.89 3.38 -0.23
CA HIS A 430 -11.48 4.48 0.51
C HIS A 430 -10.61 5.74 0.38
N LEU A 431 -11.04 6.66 -0.46
CA LEU A 431 -10.38 7.95 -0.62
C LEU A 431 -10.96 8.95 0.38
N LEU A 432 -10.12 9.52 1.24
CA LEU A 432 -10.54 10.50 2.23
C LEU A 432 -10.02 11.89 1.87
N ALA A 433 -10.87 12.71 1.26
CA ALA A 433 -10.61 14.13 1.09
C ALA A 433 -11.04 14.88 2.37
N SER A 434 -10.16 14.92 3.37
CA SER A 434 -10.44 15.60 4.63
C SER A 434 -10.65 17.10 4.43
N PRO A 435 -11.50 17.78 5.24
CA PRO A 435 -11.66 19.23 5.19
C PRO A 435 -10.34 19.99 5.38
N GLY A 436 -9.42 19.44 6.17
CA GLY A 436 -8.07 19.97 6.35
C GLY A 436 -7.25 19.96 5.06
N LEU A 437 -7.28 18.85 4.31
CA LEU A 437 -6.60 18.73 3.01
C LEU A 437 -7.17 19.74 1.99
N LEU A 438 -8.50 19.90 1.93
CA LEU A 438 -9.13 20.88 1.03
C LEU A 438 -8.77 22.33 1.40
N ALA A 439 -8.77 22.68 2.68
CA ALA A 439 -8.36 24.00 3.14
C ALA A 439 -6.88 24.26 2.87
N PHE A 440 -6.01 23.27 3.14
CA PHE A 440 -4.59 23.34 2.83
C PHE A 440 -4.35 23.56 1.33
N SER A 441 -5.02 22.79 0.46
CA SER A 441 -4.89 22.89 -0.98
C SER A 441 -5.30 24.27 -1.51
N LEU A 442 -6.35 24.88 -0.94
CA LEU A 442 -6.80 26.22 -1.30
C LEU A 442 -5.80 27.31 -0.89
N ILE A 443 -5.29 27.26 0.34
CA ILE A 443 -4.27 28.18 0.84
C ILE A 443 -3.00 28.06 -0.01
N PHE A 444 -2.57 26.82 -0.24
CA PHE A 444 -1.38 26.52 -1.01
C PHE A 444 -1.48 26.99 -2.47
N ALA A 445 -2.60 26.74 -3.15
CA ALA A 445 -2.85 27.25 -4.50
C ALA A 445 -2.82 28.78 -4.57
N THR A 446 -3.34 29.45 -3.55
CA THR A 446 -3.31 30.91 -3.47
C THR A 446 -1.88 31.41 -3.32
N LEU A 447 -1.07 30.78 -2.46
CA LEU A 447 0.35 31.10 -2.28
C LEU A 447 1.16 30.86 -3.56
N LEU A 448 0.89 29.78 -4.27
CA LEU A 448 1.49 29.51 -5.59
C LEU A 448 1.12 30.56 -6.61
N GLY A 449 -0.13 31.00 -6.62
CA GLY A 449 -0.58 32.12 -7.46
C GLY A 449 0.21 33.39 -7.18
N ILE A 450 0.36 33.76 -5.90
CA ILE A 450 1.18 34.92 -5.47
C ILE A 450 2.63 34.76 -5.91
N GLY A 451 3.26 33.61 -5.63
CA GLY A 451 4.65 33.33 -5.99
C GLY A 451 4.90 33.38 -7.49
N GLY A 452 4.02 32.73 -8.30
CA GLY A 452 4.10 32.79 -9.76
C GLY A 452 3.93 34.17 -10.37
N GLY A 453 3.15 35.04 -9.70
CA GLY A 453 2.98 36.45 -10.10
C GLY A 453 4.12 37.40 -9.71
N LEU A 454 4.97 36.96 -8.76
CA LEU A 454 6.02 37.87 -8.21
C LEU A 454 7.07 38.20 -9.27
N TYR A 455 7.54 37.24 -10.04
CA TYR A 455 8.54 37.47 -11.08
C TYR A 455 8.05 38.41 -12.18
N PRO A 456 6.88 38.24 -12.81
CA PRO A 456 6.31 39.16 -13.76
C PRO A 456 6.08 40.56 -13.16
N ALA A 457 5.65 40.67 -11.91
CA ALA A 457 5.43 41.88 -11.21
C ALA A 457 6.75 42.69 -11.01
N LEU A 458 7.82 42.02 -10.60
CA LEU A 458 9.16 42.61 -10.47
C LEU A 458 9.67 43.10 -11.82
N TRP A 459 9.46 42.35 -12.89
CA TRP A 459 9.86 42.71 -14.23
C TRP A 459 9.14 43.99 -14.69
N ALA A 460 7.79 44.07 -14.51
CA ALA A 460 7.00 45.23 -14.83
C ALA A 460 7.45 46.51 -14.07
N THR A 461 7.86 46.34 -12.80
CA THR A 461 8.26 47.49 -11.97
C THR A 461 9.61 48.07 -12.37
N ARG A 462 10.50 47.30 -13.00
CA ARG A 462 11.84 47.76 -13.44
C ARG A 462 11.83 48.57 -14.74
N MET A 463 10.75 48.53 -15.52
CA MET A 463 10.64 49.27 -16.77
C MET A 463 10.52 50.79 -16.51
N MET A 464 11.25 51.58 -17.29
CA MET A 464 11.11 53.02 -17.28
C MET A 464 9.83 53.44 -18.04
N PRO A 465 9.09 54.48 -17.55
CA PRO A 465 7.86 54.94 -18.22
C PRO A 465 8.07 55.32 -19.69
N MET A 466 9.20 56.00 -19.99
CA MET A 466 9.56 56.40 -21.37
C MET A 466 9.78 55.19 -22.32
N ASP A 467 10.44 54.15 -21.82
CA ASP A 467 10.69 52.94 -22.62
C ASP A 467 9.38 52.16 -22.90
N ALA A 468 8.46 52.19 -21.94
CA ALA A 468 7.16 51.58 -22.06
C ALA A 468 6.28 52.24 -23.14
N ILE A 469 6.30 53.58 -23.21
CA ILE A 469 5.53 54.37 -24.19
C ILE A 469 6.16 54.33 -25.60
N ARG A 470 7.49 54.20 -25.70
CA ARG A 470 8.21 54.15 -26.99
C ARG A 470 8.11 52.80 -27.71
N ARG A 471 7.79 51.72 -27.02
CA ARG A 471 7.67 50.38 -27.60
C ARG A 471 6.26 50.05 -28.16
N GLY A 472 5.29 50.89 -28.00
CA GLY A 472 3.99 50.86 -28.65
C GLY A 472 3.97 51.86 -29.80
#